data_471829955e99dfd47bec102362401700
#
_entry.id   471829955e99dfd47bec102362401700
#
_cell.length_a   1.000
_cell.length_b   1.000
_cell.length_c   1.000
_cell.angle_alpha   90.00
_cell.angle_beta   90.00
_cell.angle_gamma   90.00
#
_symmetry.space_group_name_H-M   'P 1'
#
loop_
_entity.id
_entity.type
_entity.pdbx_description
1 polymer ?
#
loop_
_entity_poly.entity_id
_entity_poly.type
_entity_poly.pdbx_seq_one_letter_code
_entity_poly.pdbx_strand_id
1 'polypeptide(L)'
;MIKIPPKAKILLIKLRSIGDVVYNTAVYTPLKESFPNASLTVLVERPSYDLVCDHPDIDEVLCFEKGSLWSQIQFYSRLIRAKYDVVIDMHEGTRGAVMCFLTLAPIRIGHKFAKRSFLYNAKVEFSDLEPKFPIDYQVALIKKIGVK
;
A
#
# COMPACT_ATOMS: atom_id res chain seq x y z
N MET A 1 -13.78 -10.21 -4.98
CA MET A 1 -13.35 -8.95 -5.60
C MET A 1 -14.10 -7.80 -4.97
N ILE A 2 -13.37 -6.80 -4.47
CA ILE A 2 -13.94 -5.62 -3.82
C ILE A 2 -14.10 -4.54 -4.88
N LYS A 3 -15.30 -3.97 -5.01
CA LYS A 3 -15.53 -2.84 -5.92
C LYS A 3 -15.06 -1.55 -5.27
N ILE A 4 -14.29 -0.75 -6.02
CA ILE A 4 -13.81 0.56 -5.61
C ILE A 4 -14.33 1.65 -6.55
N PRO A 5 -14.44 2.92 -6.10
CA PRO A 5 -14.83 4.03 -6.96
C PRO A 5 -13.84 4.22 -8.13
N PRO A 6 -14.30 4.63 -9.32
CA PRO A 6 -13.41 4.90 -10.47
C PRO A 6 -12.33 5.96 -10.19
N LYS A 7 -12.63 6.91 -9.32
CA LYS A 7 -11.73 7.99 -8.89
C LYS A 7 -11.21 7.76 -7.46
N ALA A 8 -11.02 6.50 -7.08
CA ALA A 8 -10.55 6.16 -5.75
C ALA A 8 -9.17 6.75 -5.44
N LYS A 9 -8.98 7.17 -4.19
CA LYS A 9 -7.66 7.48 -3.64
C LYS A 9 -7.07 6.20 -3.06
N ILE A 10 -6.02 5.68 -3.67
CA ILE A 10 -5.37 4.43 -3.31
C ILE A 10 -4.02 4.74 -2.69
N LEU A 11 -3.76 4.19 -1.50
CA LEU A 11 -2.46 4.23 -0.84
C LEU A 11 -1.84 2.84 -0.82
N LEU A 12 -0.61 2.72 -1.32
CA LEU A 12 0.23 1.54 -1.15
C LEU A 12 1.29 1.81 -0.08
N ILE A 13 1.40 0.94 0.92
CA ILE A 13 2.40 1.04 1.98
C ILE A 13 3.47 -0.02 1.76
N LYS A 14 4.70 0.40 1.43
CA LYS A 14 5.88 -0.47 1.32
C LYS A 14 7.11 0.24 1.86
N LEU A 15 7.32 0.14 3.17
CA LEU A 15 8.32 0.95 3.88
C LEU A 15 9.76 0.54 3.58
N ARG A 16 10.05 -0.75 3.56
CA ARG A 16 11.38 -1.37 3.31
C ARG A 16 11.20 -2.77 2.71
N SER A 17 12.21 -3.45 2.24
CA SER A 17 13.58 -3.03 1.90
C SER A 17 13.65 -2.45 0.50
N ILE A 18 14.84 -1.94 0.10
CA ILE A 18 15.05 -1.43 -1.27
C ILE A 18 14.67 -2.49 -2.32
N GLY A 19 15.12 -3.73 -2.16
CA GLY A 19 14.77 -4.82 -3.08
C GLY A 19 13.27 -5.09 -3.15
N ASP A 20 12.58 -5.08 -2.02
CA ASP A 20 11.12 -5.27 -1.98
C ASP A 20 10.36 -4.10 -2.62
N VAL A 21 10.87 -2.88 -2.49
CA VAL A 21 10.28 -1.71 -3.18
C VAL A 21 10.45 -1.83 -4.68
N VAL A 22 11.58 -2.36 -5.17
CA VAL A 22 11.78 -2.64 -6.60
C VAL A 22 10.74 -3.65 -7.09
N TYR A 23 10.50 -4.76 -6.39
CA TYR A 23 9.41 -5.68 -6.74
C TYR A 23 8.04 -5.01 -6.73
N ASN A 24 7.85 -4.07 -5.82
CA ASN A 24 6.58 -3.33 -5.71
C ASN A 24 6.29 -2.44 -6.93
N THR A 25 7.32 -1.98 -7.66
CA THR A 25 7.11 -1.16 -8.86
C THR A 25 6.30 -1.90 -9.94
N ALA A 26 6.37 -3.21 -9.97
CA ALA A 26 5.63 -4.03 -10.95
C ALA A 26 4.09 -4.01 -10.74
N VAL A 27 3.59 -3.52 -9.60
CA VAL A 27 2.14 -3.43 -9.36
C VAL A 27 1.54 -2.06 -9.73
N TYR A 28 2.36 -1.04 -9.94
CA TYR A 28 1.85 0.33 -10.16
C TYR A 28 1.16 0.47 -11.52
N THR A 29 1.80 0.01 -12.59
CA THR A 29 1.24 0.06 -13.95
C THR A 29 -0.06 -0.74 -14.07
N PRO A 30 -0.15 -2.02 -13.65
CA PRO A 30 -1.41 -2.75 -13.65
C PRO A 30 -2.53 -2.08 -12.84
N LEU A 31 -2.20 -1.45 -11.72
CA LEU A 31 -3.16 -0.67 -10.94
C LEU A 31 -3.70 0.52 -11.74
N LYS A 32 -2.78 1.30 -12.34
CA LYS A 32 -3.16 2.49 -13.10
C LYS A 32 -3.92 2.15 -14.38
N GLU A 33 -3.56 1.07 -15.07
CA GLU A 33 -4.31 0.56 -16.22
C GLU A 33 -5.72 0.11 -15.84
N SER A 34 -5.88 -0.57 -14.70
CA SER A 34 -7.18 -1.02 -14.23
C SER A 34 -8.06 0.12 -13.70
N PHE A 35 -7.42 1.16 -13.15
CA PHE A 35 -8.10 2.33 -12.57
C PHE A 35 -7.45 3.64 -13.04
N PRO A 36 -7.59 4.02 -14.31
CA PRO A 36 -6.87 5.16 -14.89
C PRO A 36 -7.22 6.52 -14.24
N ASN A 37 -8.39 6.63 -13.65
CA ASN A 37 -8.85 7.83 -12.96
C ASN A 37 -8.59 7.82 -11.44
N ALA A 38 -8.03 6.74 -10.90
CA ALA A 38 -7.67 6.67 -9.50
C ALA A 38 -6.38 7.45 -9.23
N SER A 39 -6.28 8.03 -8.05
CA SER A 39 -5.05 8.64 -7.56
C SER A 39 -4.25 7.61 -6.78
N LEU A 40 -3.04 7.33 -7.23
CA LEU A 40 -2.12 6.37 -6.62
C LEU A 40 -1.07 7.11 -5.80
N THR A 41 -1.09 6.89 -4.50
CA THR A 41 -0.07 7.35 -3.55
C THR A 41 0.75 6.15 -3.08
N VAL A 42 2.07 6.30 -3.03
CA VAL A 42 2.98 5.26 -2.52
C VAL A 42 3.72 5.80 -1.30
N LEU A 43 3.70 5.04 -0.21
CA LEU A 43 4.40 5.37 1.03
C LEU A 43 5.61 4.47 1.20
N VAL A 44 6.78 5.09 1.26
CA VAL A 44 8.09 4.43 1.45
C VAL A 44 8.88 5.09 2.57
N GLU A 45 9.94 4.42 3.04
CA GLU A 45 10.98 5.07 3.87
C GLU A 45 12.03 5.75 2.99
N ARG A 46 12.77 6.70 3.56
CA ARG A 46 13.74 7.55 2.87
C ARG A 46 14.72 6.80 1.93
N PRO A 47 15.33 5.67 2.31
CA PRO A 47 16.26 4.97 1.43
C PRO A 47 15.67 4.49 0.10
N SER A 48 14.35 4.32 0.03
CA SER A 48 13.64 3.85 -1.15
C SER A 48 12.96 4.95 -1.95
N TYR A 49 12.99 6.19 -1.47
CA TYR A 49 12.28 7.32 -2.09
C TYR A 49 12.69 7.54 -3.56
N ASP A 50 14.01 7.57 -3.82
CA ASP A 50 14.54 7.86 -5.16
C ASP A 50 14.22 6.77 -6.20
N LEU A 51 13.81 5.57 -5.74
CA LEU A 51 13.37 4.49 -6.63
C LEU A 51 11.97 4.72 -7.22
N VAL A 52 11.15 5.52 -6.55
CA VAL A 52 9.73 5.65 -6.86
C VAL A 52 9.28 7.08 -7.15
N CYS A 53 10.07 8.09 -6.78
CA CYS A 53 9.66 9.50 -6.84
C CYS A 53 9.33 9.99 -8.26
N ASP A 54 9.99 9.43 -9.28
CA ASP A 54 9.78 9.81 -10.68
C ASP A 54 8.99 8.76 -11.48
N HIS A 55 8.33 7.81 -10.81
CA HIS A 55 7.58 6.77 -11.51
C HIS A 55 6.31 7.35 -12.16
N PRO A 56 6.08 7.14 -13.48
CA PRO A 56 5.02 7.83 -14.22
C PRO A 56 3.61 7.48 -13.76
N ASP A 57 3.41 6.31 -13.18
CA ASP A 57 2.10 5.83 -12.72
C ASP A 57 1.76 6.20 -11.28
N ILE A 58 2.68 6.86 -10.57
CA ILE A 58 2.48 7.33 -9.20
C ILE A 58 2.09 8.81 -9.23
N ASP A 59 0.98 9.16 -8.61
CA ASP A 59 0.53 10.55 -8.50
C ASP A 59 1.18 11.27 -7.31
N GLU A 60 1.47 10.57 -6.23
CA GLU A 60 2.12 11.12 -5.03
C GLU A 60 3.01 10.09 -4.34
N VAL A 61 4.19 10.50 -3.89
CA VAL A 61 5.06 9.69 -3.03
C VAL A 61 5.14 10.32 -1.66
N LEU A 62 4.78 9.55 -0.63
CA LEU A 62 4.98 9.90 0.77
C LEU A 62 6.25 9.22 1.29
N CYS A 63 7.09 10.01 1.94
CA CYS A 63 8.31 9.53 2.57
C CYS A 63 8.15 9.54 4.08
N PHE A 64 8.24 8.38 4.72
CA PHE A 64 8.26 8.28 6.16
C PHE A 64 9.70 8.36 6.65
N GLU A 65 9.94 9.30 7.56
CA GLU A 65 11.22 9.44 8.26
C GLU A 65 10.97 9.34 9.77
N LYS A 66 11.84 8.60 10.45
CA LYS A 66 11.82 8.58 11.91
C LYS A 66 12.30 9.95 12.40
N GLY A 67 11.48 10.58 13.20
CA GLY A 67 11.76 11.91 13.73
C GLY A 67 11.21 12.06 15.15
N SER A 68 11.03 13.32 15.56
CA SER A 68 10.41 13.66 16.83
C SER A 68 8.97 13.15 16.92
N LEU A 69 8.45 13.04 18.13
CA LEU A 69 7.03 12.69 18.35
C LEU A 69 6.09 13.63 17.60
N TRP A 70 6.42 14.92 17.56
CA TRP A 70 5.64 15.93 16.85
C TRP A 70 5.61 15.69 15.34
N SER A 71 6.76 15.39 14.71
CA SER A 71 6.81 15.07 13.28
C SER A 71 6.01 13.81 12.93
N GLN A 72 6.00 12.82 13.80
CA GLN A 72 5.18 11.63 13.64
C GLN A 72 3.69 11.96 13.73
N ILE A 73 3.27 12.76 14.71
CA ILE A 73 1.87 13.22 14.84
C ILE A 73 1.42 13.96 13.57
N GLN A 74 2.26 14.84 13.03
CA GLN A 74 1.97 15.55 11.79
C GLN A 74 1.83 14.58 10.60
N PHE A 75 2.70 13.60 10.49
CA PHE A 75 2.65 12.59 9.44
C PHE A 75 1.35 11.77 9.50
N TYR A 76 0.99 11.25 10.67
CA TYR A 76 -0.26 10.51 10.84
C TYR A 76 -1.49 11.37 10.62
N SER A 77 -1.47 12.63 11.03
CA SER A 77 -2.53 13.59 10.74
C SER A 77 -2.71 13.78 9.23
N ARG A 78 -1.61 13.83 8.47
CA ARG A 78 -1.65 13.91 7.01
C ARG A 78 -2.31 12.66 6.40
N LEU A 79 -1.98 11.47 6.89
CA LEU A 79 -2.59 10.22 6.42
C LEU A 79 -4.10 10.20 6.65
N ILE A 80 -4.55 10.63 7.81
CA ILE A 80 -5.98 10.69 8.15
C ILE A 80 -6.73 11.71 7.29
N ARG A 81 -6.16 12.90 7.11
CA ARG A 81 -6.77 13.99 6.33
C ARG A 81 -6.82 13.71 4.84
N ALA A 82 -5.96 12.87 4.32
CA ALA A 82 -5.94 12.51 2.90
C ALA A 82 -7.21 11.77 2.46
N LYS A 83 -7.92 11.10 3.39
CA LYS A 83 -9.17 10.36 3.15
C LYS A 83 -9.03 9.37 2.01
N TYR A 84 -8.10 8.43 2.16
CA TYR A 84 -7.96 7.32 1.22
C TYR A 84 -9.20 6.44 1.21
N ASP A 85 -9.62 5.99 0.02
CA ASP A 85 -10.70 5.03 -0.14
C ASP A 85 -10.22 3.60 0.06
N VAL A 86 -8.97 3.34 -0.39
CA VAL A 86 -8.33 2.02 -0.30
C VAL A 86 -6.90 2.19 0.19
N VAL A 87 -6.52 1.39 1.16
CA VAL A 87 -5.13 1.27 1.61
C VAL A 87 -4.72 -0.19 1.50
N ILE A 88 -3.58 -0.43 0.86
CA ILE A 88 -3.01 -1.76 0.69
C ILE A 88 -1.66 -1.80 1.40
N ASP A 89 -1.57 -2.60 2.46
CA ASP A 89 -0.32 -2.82 3.17
C ASP A 89 0.46 -3.95 2.51
N MET A 90 1.51 -3.58 1.81
CA MET A 90 2.47 -4.49 1.17
C MET A 90 3.74 -4.66 2.01
N HIS A 91 3.82 -3.99 3.15
CA HIS A 91 4.97 -4.07 4.06
C HIS A 91 4.91 -5.28 4.99
N GLU A 92 3.68 -5.71 5.35
CA GLU A 92 3.39 -6.89 6.18
C GLU A 92 3.92 -6.81 7.63
N GLY A 93 4.56 -5.72 7.98
CA GLY A 93 5.09 -5.48 9.31
C GLY A 93 4.11 -4.73 10.22
N THR A 94 4.42 -4.73 11.52
CA THR A 94 3.60 -4.02 12.53
C THR A 94 3.37 -2.55 12.18
N ARG A 95 4.40 -1.85 11.71
CA ARG A 95 4.30 -0.42 11.37
C ARG A 95 3.38 -0.18 10.19
N GLY A 96 3.48 -0.99 9.12
CA GLY A 96 2.61 -0.89 7.96
C GLY A 96 1.14 -1.12 8.35
N ALA A 97 0.86 -2.13 9.14
CA ALA A 97 -0.50 -2.42 9.62
C ALA A 97 -1.09 -1.28 10.47
N VAL A 98 -0.29 -0.68 11.36
CA VAL A 98 -0.72 0.48 12.17
C VAL A 98 -0.97 1.70 11.30
N MET A 99 -0.07 2.00 10.36
CA MET A 99 -0.27 3.10 9.40
C MET A 99 -1.54 2.88 8.57
N CYS A 100 -1.74 1.67 8.06
CA CYS A 100 -2.93 1.29 7.31
C CYS A 100 -4.21 1.55 8.13
N PHE A 101 -4.25 1.12 9.38
CA PHE A 101 -5.38 1.34 10.28
C PHE A 101 -5.64 2.83 10.56
N LEU A 102 -4.58 3.60 10.84
CA LEU A 102 -4.68 5.02 11.20
C LEU A 102 -5.11 5.92 10.03
N THR A 103 -5.04 5.45 8.79
CA THR A 103 -5.63 6.19 7.65
C THR A 103 -7.15 6.33 7.76
N LEU A 104 -7.80 5.47 8.55
CA LEU A 104 -9.25 5.33 8.66
C LEU A 104 -9.95 5.03 7.33
N ALA A 105 -9.21 4.49 6.36
CA ALA A 105 -9.76 4.11 5.06
C ALA A 105 -10.83 3.01 5.21
N PRO A 106 -11.95 3.08 4.47
CA PRO A 106 -13.01 2.09 4.53
C PRO A 106 -12.56 0.71 4.02
N ILE A 107 -11.58 0.66 3.13
CA ILE A 107 -11.02 -0.59 2.60
C ILE A 107 -9.55 -0.64 2.95
N ARG A 108 -9.18 -1.61 3.81
CA ARG A 108 -7.81 -1.84 4.27
C ARG A 108 -7.42 -3.27 3.97
N ILE A 109 -6.52 -3.44 3.02
CA ILE A 109 -6.12 -4.75 2.46
C ILE A 109 -4.73 -5.11 2.99
N GLY A 110 -4.58 -6.35 3.37
CA GLY A 110 -3.30 -6.93 3.75
C GLY A 110 -3.36 -8.46 3.78
N HIS A 111 -2.23 -9.10 3.96
CA HIS A 111 -2.17 -10.55 4.08
C HIS A 111 -2.68 -11.03 5.43
N LYS A 112 -3.38 -12.17 5.44
CA LYS A 112 -3.88 -12.79 6.66
C LYS A 112 -2.74 -13.23 7.60
N PHE A 113 -1.59 -13.62 7.05
CA PHE A 113 -0.43 -14.05 7.83
C PHE A 113 0.36 -12.90 8.48
N ALA A 114 0.09 -11.64 8.12
CA ALA A 114 0.77 -10.50 8.73
C ALA A 114 0.52 -10.44 10.25
N LYS A 115 1.55 -10.05 11.01
CA LYS A 115 1.52 -10.06 12.49
C LYS A 115 0.32 -9.34 13.11
N ARG A 116 -0.17 -8.28 12.48
CA ARG A 116 -1.32 -7.48 12.94
C ARG A 116 -2.46 -7.48 11.90
N SER A 117 -2.71 -8.62 11.29
CA SER A 117 -3.73 -8.76 10.25
C SER A 117 -5.14 -8.41 10.72
N PHE A 118 -5.40 -8.38 12.04
CA PHE A 118 -6.68 -7.94 12.59
C PHE A 118 -6.99 -6.45 12.32
N LEU A 119 -5.98 -5.65 11.96
CA LEU A 119 -6.15 -4.25 11.58
C LEU A 119 -6.66 -4.07 10.13
N TYR A 120 -6.60 -5.11 9.31
CA TYR A 120 -7.18 -5.11 7.97
C TYR A 120 -8.63 -5.59 8.02
N ASN A 121 -9.48 -5.00 7.20
CA ASN A 121 -10.86 -5.48 7.02
C ASN A 121 -11.05 -6.29 5.74
N ALA A 122 -10.05 -6.33 4.87
CA ALA A 122 -10.01 -7.16 3.68
C ALA A 122 -8.68 -7.94 3.64
N LYS A 123 -8.74 -9.24 3.93
CA LYS A 123 -7.55 -10.08 4.04
C LYS A 123 -7.38 -10.95 2.80
N VAL A 124 -6.13 -11.16 2.42
CA VAL A 124 -5.75 -12.10 1.36
C VAL A 124 -5.11 -13.34 1.99
N GLU A 125 -5.65 -14.47 1.63
CA GLU A 125 -5.14 -15.81 1.97
C GLU A 125 -4.63 -16.50 0.70
N PHE A 126 -3.58 -17.27 0.83
CA PHE A 126 -3.17 -18.23 -0.20
C PHE A 126 -3.75 -19.59 0.19
N SER A 127 -4.72 -20.08 -0.58
CA SER A 127 -5.38 -21.35 -0.27
C SER A 127 -4.78 -22.57 -0.98
N ASP A 128 -4.25 -22.41 -2.21
CA ASP A 128 -3.83 -23.58 -3.00
C ASP A 128 -2.60 -23.37 -3.91
N LEU A 129 -2.09 -22.16 -4.01
CA LEU A 129 -0.90 -21.84 -4.80
C LEU A 129 0.08 -21.09 -3.89
N GLU A 130 1.07 -21.81 -3.39
CA GLU A 130 2.20 -21.15 -2.72
C GLU A 130 2.85 -20.15 -3.68
N PRO A 131 2.98 -18.87 -3.26
CA PRO A 131 3.65 -17.88 -4.08
C PRO A 131 5.10 -18.34 -4.34
N LYS A 132 5.47 -18.39 -5.60
CA LYS A 132 6.82 -18.83 -6.00
C LYS A 132 7.84 -17.69 -5.91
N PHE A 133 7.36 -16.46 -6.05
CA PHE A 133 8.20 -15.25 -6.09
C PHE A 133 7.66 -14.17 -5.14
N PRO A 134 8.52 -13.29 -4.63
CA PRO A 134 8.09 -12.17 -3.78
C PRO A 134 7.01 -11.29 -4.41
N ILE A 135 7.02 -11.14 -5.72
CA ILE A 135 6.02 -10.36 -6.46
C ILE A 135 4.61 -10.97 -6.37
N ASP A 136 4.49 -12.29 -6.27
CA ASP A 136 3.19 -12.97 -6.24
C ASP A 136 2.36 -12.54 -5.03
N TYR A 137 3.02 -12.29 -3.89
CA TYR A 137 2.37 -11.77 -2.68
C TYR A 137 1.74 -10.40 -2.92
N GLN A 138 2.45 -9.53 -3.63
CA GLN A 138 2.01 -8.16 -3.88
C GLN A 138 0.90 -8.11 -4.94
N VAL A 139 1.04 -8.92 -5.99
CA VAL A 139 0.01 -9.08 -7.03
C VAL A 139 -1.29 -9.61 -6.44
N ALA A 140 -1.23 -10.55 -5.50
CA ALA A 140 -2.42 -11.09 -4.83
C ALA A 140 -3.21 -10.01 -4.08
N LEU A 141 -2.52 -9.02 -3.51
CA LEU A 141 -3.18 -7.91 -2.80
C LEU A 141 -3.97 -7.01 -3.75
N ILE A 142 -3.39 -6.63 -4.90
CA ILE A 142 -4.09 -5.78 -5.87
C ILE A 142 -5.21 -6.51 -6.62
N LYS A 143 -5.09 -7.82 -6.82
CA LYS A 143 -6.18 -8.64 -7.36
C LYS A 143 -7.45 -8.60 -6.50
N LYS A 144 -7.33 -8.31 -5.19
CA LYS A 144 -8.47 -8.19 -4.28
C LYS A 144 -9.44 -7.07 -4.70
N ILE A 145 -8.94 -6.01 -5.34
CA ILE A 145 -9.75 -4.91 -5.87
C ILE A 145 -10.07 -5.04 -7.37
N GLY A 146 -9.67 -6.12 -8.02
CA GLY A 146 -10.05 -6.43 -9.39
C GLY A 146 -9.00 -6.10 -10.44
N VAL A 147 -7.76 -5.84 -10.07
CA VAL A 147 -6.63 -5.80 -11.01
C VAL A 147 -6.41 -7.21 -11.57
N LYS A 148 -6.22 -7.31 -12.87
CA LYS A 148 -6.05 -8.58 -13.60
C LYS A 148 -4.60 -9.05 -13.61
#